data_08e28d43c0c55b6b49ac23455b7f3c2a
#
_entry.id   08e28d43c0c55b6b49ac23455b7f3c2a
#
_cell.length_a   1.000
_cell.length_b   1.000
_cell.length_c   1.000
_cell.angle_alpha   90.00
_cell.angle_beta   90.00
_cell.angle_gamma   90.00
#
_symmetry.space_group_name_H-M   'P 1'
#
loop_
_entity.id
_entity.type
_entity.pdbx_description
1 polymer ?
#
loop_
_entity_poly.entity_id
_entity_poly.type
_entity_poly.pdbx_seq_one_letter_code
_entity_poly.pdbx_strand_id
1 'polypeptide(L)'
;VRDGFNATTDFPACLVFEYLMERFPRAKVVLTVRETGKKWAASVQRTIARPQKLTMKRPLSFFANGLLRDHIDMNSWMWTSPVLKIRVNEETGAMPSDDLAMAHDEWKEWVIDTVPADRLLIRKPKDGWAPLCQFLDVPENKCPTGPTPRSWNTSKNFGAVLDVVEIVLTLWLCIIAVVLWMMWRKCRRMWRDEAGGRGG
;
A
#
# COMPACT_ATOMS: atom_id res chain seq x y z
N VAL A 1 1.93 -23.03 3.70
CA VAL A 1 0.53 -22.92 4.13
C VAL A 1 0.49 -23.46 5.54
N ARG A 2 0.08 -22.66 6.52
CA ARG A 2 -0.11 -23.11 7.91
C ARG A 2 -1.28 -24.09 7.94
N ASP A 3 -1.18 -25.07 8.81
CA ASP A 3 -2.26 -26.04 9.02
C ASP A 3 -3.60 -25.34 9.27
N GLY A 4 -4.61 -25.70 8.49
CA GLY A 4 -5.97 -25.13 8.56
C GLY A 4 -6.29 -24.03 7.56
N PHE A 5 -5.35 -23.49 6.79
CA PHE A 5 -5.62 -22.52 5.72
C PHE A 5 -5.68 -23.20 4.36
N ASN A 6 -6.76 -22.94 3.61
CA ASN A 6 -7.01 -23.50 2.29
C ASN A 6 -6.77 -22.51 1.15
N ALA A 7 -6.45 -21.27 1.46
CA ALA A 7 -6.19 -20.21 0.47
C ALA A 7 -5.16 -19.20 0.98
N THR A 8 -4.50 -18.53 0.05
CA THR A 8 -3.67 -17.37 0.30
C THR A 8 -3.99 -16.28 -0.71
N THR A 9 -3.76 -15.04 -0.37
CA THR A 9 -4.06 -13.89 -1.23
C THR A 9 -3.07 -12.78 -0.98
N ASP A 10 -3.01 -11.83 -1.95
CA ASP A 10 -2.24 -10.60 -1.84
C ASP A 10 -0.72 -10.82 -1.71
N PHE A 11 -0.01 -9.75 -1.50
CA PHE A 11 1.43 -9.76 -1.28
C PHE A 11 1.79 -10.35 0.10
N PRO A 12 2.87 -11.14 0.24
CA PRO A 12 3.85 -11.53 -0.79
C PRO A 12 3.48 -12.80 -1.58
N ALA A 13 2.41 -13.48 -1.24
CA ALA A 13 2.06 -14.81 -1.79
C ALA A 13 1.82 -14.76 -3.31
N CYS A 14 1.25 -13.67 -3.81
CA CYS A 14 1.05 -13.52 -5.24
C CYS A 14 2.36 -13.52 -6.05
N LEU A 15 3.47 -13.02 -5.51
CA LEU A 15 4.76 -13.00 -6.22
C LEU A 15 5.43 -14.38 -6.35
N VAL A 16 5.00 -15.35 -5.57
CA VAL A 16 5.55 -16.72 -5.55
C VAL A 16 4.51 -17.76 -5.98
N PHE A 17 3.54 -17.35 -6.79
CA PHE A 17 2.43 -18.23 -7.19
C PHE A 17 2.90 -19.47 -7.95
N GLU A 18 3.94 -19.39 -8.78
CA GLU A 18 4.52 -20.53 -9.48
C GLU A 18 5.02 -21.58 -8.50
N TYR A 19 5.82 -21.18 -7.52
CA TYR A 19 6.29 -22.07 -6.46
C TYR A 19 5.12 -22.70 -5.68
N LEU A 20 4.08 -21.91 -5.39
CA LEU A 20 2.88 -22.44 -4.74
C LEU A 20 2.14 -23.44 -5.61
N MET A 21 2.09 -23.22 -6.92
CA MET A 21 1.48 -24.16 -7.86
C MET A 21 2.25 -25.48 -7.97
N GLU A 22 3.57 -25.44 -7.94
CA GLU A 22 4.42 -26.65 -7.90
C GLU A 22 4.20 -27.42 -6.59
N ARG A 23 4.19 -26.71 -5.46
CA ARG A 23 4.02 -27.32 -4.13
C ARG A 23 2.60 -27.86 -3.90
N PHE A 24 1.60 -27.24 -4.55
CA PHE A 24 0.18 -27.61 -4.46
C PHE A 24 -0.39 -27.86 -5.87
N PRO A 25 -0.16 -29.03 -6.49
CA PRO A 25 -0.53 -29.27 -7.90
C PRO A 25 -2.03 -29.16 -8.18
N ARG A 26 -2.89 -29.29 -7.16
CA ARG A 26 -4.35 -29.14 -7.29
C ARG A 26 -4.86 -27.71 -6.96
N ALA A 27 -3.97 -26.80 -6.59
CA ALA A 27 -4.39 -25.44 -6.28
C ALA A 27 -4.94 -24.74 -7.52
N LYS A 28 -6.03 -24.02 -7.35
CA LYS A 28 -6.67 -23.17 -8.37
C LYS A 28 -6.20 -21.72 -8.16
N VAL A 29 -5.98 -21.00 -9.24
CA VAL A 29 -5.54 -19.59 -9.23
C VAL A 29 -6.70 -18.70 -9.62
N VAL A 30 -6.98 -17.69 -8.81
CA VAL A 30 -8.00 -16.67 -9.11
C VAL A 30 -7.30 -15.34 -9.35
N LEU A 31 -7.24 -14.93 -10.61
CA LEU A 31 -6.66 -13.66 -11.03
C LEU A 31 -7.73 -12.56 -11.07
N THR A 32 -7.69 -11.67 -10.11
CA THR A 32 -8.60 -10.50 -10.11
C THR A 32 -7.97 -9.35 -10.86
N VAL A 33 -8.60 -8.90 -11.95
CA VAL A 33 -8.07 -7.88 -12.84
C VAL A 33 -8.91 -6.61 -12.85
N ARG A 34 -8.29 -5.47 -13.10
CA ARG A 34 -8.95 -4.24 -13.51
C ARG A 34 -9.17 -4.24 -15.04
N GLU A 35 -10.04 -3.37 -15.52
CA GLU A 35 -10.33 -3.29 -16.97
C GLU A 35 -9.08 -2.90 -17.79
N THR A 36 -8.21 -2.04 -17.23
CA THR A 36 -6.96 -1.61 -17.86
C THR A 36 -5.91 -1.32 -16.81
N GLY A 37 -4.63 -1.46 -17.16
CA GLY A 37 -3.50 -1.08 -16.30
C GLY A 37 -3.58 0.39 -15.87
N LYS A 38 -4.03 1.30 -16.74
CA LYS A 38 -4.24 2.72 -16.39
C LYS A 38 -5.26 2.92 -15.27
N LYS A 39 -6.38 2.17 -15.29
CA LYS A 39 -7.37 2.23 -14.18
C LYS A 39 -6.80 1.67 -12.88
N TRP A 40 -5.99 0.63 -12.97
CA TRP A 40 -5.28 0.09 -11.80
C TRP A 40 -4.27 1.09 -11.27
N ALA A 41 -3.40 1.64 -12.11
CA ALA A 41 -2.41 2.65 -11.75
C ALA A 41 -3.04 3.87 -11.06
N ALA A 42 -4.14 4.39 -11.60
CA ALA A 42 -4.89 5.49 -10.99
C ALA A 42 -5.47 5.13 -9.61
N SER A 43 -5.85 3.87 -9.39
CA SER A 43 -6.29 3.39 -8.08
C SER A 43 -5.13 3.34 -7.08
N VAL A 44 -4.00 2.74 -7.48
CA VAL A 44 -2.77 2.65 -6.67
C VAL A 44 -2.29 4.04 -6.24
N GLN A 45 -2.24 4.99 -7.18
CA GLN A 45 -1.83 6.38 -6.90
C GLN A 45 -2.70 7.06 -5.84
N ARG A 46 -4.00 6.78 -5.84
CA ARG A 46 -4.94 7.39 -4.87
C ARG A 46 -4.94 6.70 -3.51
N THR A 47 -4.51 5.46 -3.44
CA THR A 47 -4.59 4.65 -2.21
C THR A 47 -3.21 4.27 -1.68
N ILE A 48 -2.61 3.23 -2.24
CA ILE A 48 -1.41 2.58 -1.71
C ILE A 48 -0.15 3.45 -1.85
N ALA A 49 -0.03 4.21 -2.94
CA ALA A 49 1.14 5.07 -3.17
C ALA A 49 1.15 6.33 -2.27
N ARG A 50 -0.01 6.76 -1.77
CA ARG A 50 -0.12 7.98 -0.97
C ARG A 50 0.53 7.87 0.42
N PRO A 51 0.31 6.81 1.22
CA PRO A 51 1.03 6.59 2.47
C PRO A 51 2.54 6.57 2.28
N GLN A 52 3.03 5.92 1.23
CA GLN A 52 4.46 5.86 0.94
C GLN A 52 5.03 7.25 0.65
N LYS A 53 4.34 8.08 -0.13
CA LYS A 53 4.74 9.48 -0.36
C LYS A 53 4.79 10.31 0.92
N LEU A 54 3.85 10.09 1.84
CA LEU A 54 3.79 10.81 3.11
C LEU A 54 4.92 10.39 4.05
N THR A 55 5.21 9.09 4.14
CA THR A 55 6.27 8.57 5.01
C THR A 55 7.68 8.92 4.54
N MET A 56 7.86 9.18 3.24
CA MET A 56 9.15 9.63 2.69
C MET A 56 9.38 11.14 2.75
N LYS A 57 8.35 11.95 3.00
CA LYS A 57 8.49 13.41 3.16
C LYS A 57 9.12 13.76 4.50
N ARG A 58 10.16 14.62 4.48
CA ARG A 58 10.72 15.23 5.71
C ARG A 58 9.73 16.24 6.29
N PRO A 59 9.53 16.32 7.61
CA PRO A 59 10.22 15.62 8.71
C PRO A 59 9.58 14.28 9.08
N LEU A 60 8.45 13.89 8.48
CA LEU A 60 7.73 12.66 8.80
C LEU A 60 8.58 11.39 8.62
N SER A 61 9.45 11.38 7.61
CA SER A 61 10.37 10.24 7.37
C SER A 61 11.24 9.94 8.57
N PHE A 62 11.64 10.94 9.35
CA PHE A 62 12.45 10.73 10.56
C PHE A 62 11.70 9.93 11.63
N PHE A 63 10.40 10.26 11.86
CA PHE A 63 9.56 9.55 12.81
C PHE A 63 9.06 8.21 12.26
N ALA A 64 8.72 8.17 10.98
CA ALA A 64 8.23 6.97 10.31
C ALA A 64 9.31 5.89 10.21
N ASN A 65 10.57 6.25 9.96
CA ASN A 65 11.69 5.31 9.89
C ASN A 65 11.95 4.58 11.21
N GLY A 66 11.61 5.17 12.36
CA GLY A 66 11.74 4.49 13.66
C GLY A 66 10.62 3.48 13.95
N LEU A 67 9.40 3.73 13.44
CA LEU A 67 8.20 2.96 13.79
C LEU A 67 7.71 2.05 12.66
N LEU A 68 7.96 2.42 11.40
CA LEU A 68 7.39 1.77 10.21
C LEU A 68 8.46 1.32 9.22
N ARG A 69 9.73 1.30 9.60
CA ARG A 69 10.84 0.99 8.71
C ARG A 69 10.65 -0.33 7.97
N ASP A 70 10.37 -1.40 8.70
CA ASP A 70 10.18 -2.73 8.11
C ASP A 70 9.04 -2.75 7.10
N HIS A 71 7.96 -2.02 7.38
CA HIS A 71 6.82 -1.89 6.48
C HIS A 71 7.17 -1.08 5.22
N ILE A 72 7.94 -0.01 5.36
CA ILE A 72 8.40 0.82 4.25
C ILE A 72 9.38 0.03 3.38
N ASP A 73 10.33 -0.67 3.98
CA ASP A 73 11.34 -1.48 3.30
C ASP A 73 10.66 -2.64 2.55
N MET A 74 9.71 -3.32 3.18
CA MET A 74 8.92 -4.38 2.54
C MET A 74 8.12 -3.85 1.34
N ASN A 75 7.44 -2.71 1.47
CA ASN A 75 6.70 -2.12 0.35
C ASN A 75 7.65 -1.66 -0.77
N SER A 76 8.77 -1.03 -0.42
CA SER A 76 9.77 -0.60 -1.40
C SER A 76 10.30 -1.81 -2.18
N TRP A 77 10.67 -2.88 -1.47
CA TRP A 77 11.11 -4.12 -2.10
C TRP A 77 10.04 -4.72 -3.01
N MET A 78 8.79 -4.73 -2.61
CA MET A 78 7.68 -5.21 -3.44
C MET A 78 7.62 -4.47 -4.77
N TRP A 79 7.60 -3.13 -4.73
CA TRP A 79 7.46 -2.31 -5.94
C TRP A 79 8.66 -2.42 -6.87
N THR A 80 9.87 -2.47 -6.31
CA THR A 80 11.13 -2.56 -7.07
C THR A 80 11.55 -3.98 -7.41
N SER A 81 10.77 -4.99 -6.99
CA SER A 81 11.06 -6.40 -7.24
C SER A 81 11.28 -6.69 -8.73
N PRO A 82 12.04 -7.73 -9.08
CA PRO A 82 12.22 -8.16 -10.47
C PRO A 82 10.92 -8.49 -11.20
N VAL A 83 9.86 -8.74 -10.43
CA VAL A 83 8.52 -9.05 -10.95
C VAL A 83 7.77 -7.79 -11.37
N LEU A 84 7.69 -6.78 -10.49
CA LEU A 84 6.92 -5.56 -10.76
C LEU A 84 7.74 -4.47 -11.45
N LYS A 85 9.05 -4.39 -11.19
CA LYS A 85 10.01 -3.46 -11.83
C LYS A 85 9.57 -1.98 -11.82
N ILE A 86 8.79 -1.57 -10.83
CA ILE A 86 8.29 -0.21 -10.74
C ILE A 86 9.38 0.69 -10.18
N ARG A 87 9.64 1.79 -10.86
CA ARG A 87 10.58 2.81 -10.36
C ARG A 87 9.94 3.58 -9.23
N VAL A 88 10.56 3.54 -8.06
CA VAL A 88 10.15 4.34 -6.90
C VAL A 88 11.17 5.46 -6.72
N ASN A 89 10.71 6.70 -6.68
CA ASN A 89 11.58 7.82 -6.36
C ASN A 89 11.92 7.77 -4.87
N GLU A 90 13.19 7.64 -4.53
CA GLU A 90 13.66 7.44 -3.16
C GLU A 90 13.38 8.64 -2.23
N GLU A 91 13.35 9.86 -2.78
CA GLU A 91 13.12 11.07 -1.98
C GLU A 91 11.62 11.33 -1.73
N THR A 92 10.78 11.04 -2.73
CA THR A 92 9.36 11.41 -2.71
C THR A 92 8.41 10.24 -2.59
N GLY A 93 8.90 8.99 -2.75
CA GLY A 93 8.07 7.78 -2.84
C GLY A 93 7.15 7.76 -4.06
N ALA A 94 7.40 8.62 -5.04
CA ALA A 94 6.57 8.69 -6.23
C ALA A 94 6.82 7.52 -7.16
N MET A 95 5.74 6.95 -7.71
CA MET A 95 5.77 5.88 -8.71
C MET A 95 5.14 6.40 -10.00
N PRO A 96 5.81 6.29 -11.17
CA PRO A 96 5.24 6.71 -12.45
C PRO A 96 3.96 5.91 -12.79
N SER A 97 2.94 6.60 -13.28
CA SER A 97 1.69 5.94 -13.68
C SER A 97 1.87 4.93 -14.81
N ASP A 98 2.79 5.20 -15.73
CA ASP A 98 3.03 4.32 -16.86
C ASP A 98 3.73 3.03 -16.42
N ASP A 99 4.69 3.11 -15.49
CA ASP A 99 5.33 1.94 -14.90
C ASP A 99 4.31 1.05 -14.17
N LEU A 100 3.41 1.68 -13.40
CA LEU A 100 2.32 0.97 -12.73
C LEU A 100 1.38 0.29 -13.72
N ALA A 101 1.02 0.99 -14.80
CA ALA A 101 0.13 0.43 -15.82
C ALA A 101 0.77 -0.75 -16.55
N MET A 102 2.05 -0.62 -16.93
CA MET A 102 2.82 -1.69 -17.56
C MET A 102 2.95 -2.90 -16.63
N ALA A 103 3.35 -2.69 -15.39
CA ALA A 103 3.49 -3.75 -14.41
C ALA A 103 2.20 -4.56 -14.21
N HIS A 104 1.03 -3.88 -14.21
CA HIS A 104 -0.26 -4.57 -14.15
C HIS A 104 -0.53 -5.44 -15.37
N ASP A 105 -0.23 -4.94 -16.56
CA ASP A 105 -0.55 -5.64 -17.81
C ASP A 105 0.45 -6.80 -18.03
N GLU A 106 1.74 -6.59 -17.77
CA GLU A 106 2.77 -7.64 -17.80
C GLU A 106 2.49 -8.74 -16.76
N TRP A 107 2.12 -8.36 -15.52
CA TRP A 107 1.72 -9.31 -14.49
C TRP A 107 0.54 -10.17 -14.92
N LYS A 108 -0.49 -9.55 -15.47
CA LYS A 108 -1.69 -10.24 -15.95
C LYS A 108 -1.32 -11.26 -17.05
N GLU A 109 -0.53 -10.84 -18.02
CA GLU A 109 -0.08 -11.69 -19.12
C GLU A 109 0.76 -12.85 -18.62
N TRP A 110 1.74 -12.58 -17.75
CA TRP A 110 2.55 -13.63 -17.15
C TRP A 110 1.72 -14.69 -16.42
N VAL A 111 0.75 -14.30 -15.61
CA VAL A 111 -0.12 -15.26 -14.92
C VAL A 111 -0.97 -16.07 -15.91
N ILE A 112 -1.48 -15.44 -16.97
CA ILE A 112 -2.27 -16.12 -18.01
C ILE A 112 -1.43 -17.14 -18.78
N ASP A 113 -0.20 -16.80 -19.11
CA ASP A 113 0.70 -17.67 -19.87
C ASP A 113 1.25 -18.83 -19.03
N THR A 114 1.39 -18.62 -17.72
CA THR A 114 1.98 -19.61 -16.81
C THR A 114 0.96 -20.59 -16.25
N VAL A 115 -0.26 -20.13 -15.95
CA VAL A 115 -1.26 -20.95 -15.27
C VAL A 115 -2.10 -21.73 -16.27
N PRO A 116 -2.18 -23.08 -16.19
CA PRO A 116 -3.06 -23.87 -17.05
C PRO A 116 -4.52 -23.39 -16.99
N ALA A 117 -5.19 -23.34 -18.13
CA ALA A 117 -6.53 -22.76 -18.28
C ALA A 117 -7.59 -23.41 -17.36
N ASP A 118 -7.47 -24.70 -17.09
CA ASP A 118 -8.35 -25.46 -16.18
C ASP A 118 -8.16 -25.11 -14.71
N ARG A 119 -7.04 -24.44 -14.37
CA ARG A 119 -6.67 -24.02 -13.02
C ARG A 119 -6.75 -22.52 -12.83
N LEU A 120 -7.13 -21.72 -13.86
CA LEU A 120 -7.15 -20.28 -13.85
C LEU A 120 -8.56 -19.72 -13.97
N LEU A 121 -8.98 -18.90 -13.02
CA LEU A 121 -10.15 -18.03 -13.17
C LEU A 121 -9.72 -16.57 -13.28
N ILE A 122 -9.97 -15.94 -14.41
CA ILE A 122 -9.80 -14.50 -14.60
C ILE A 122 -11.14 -13.83 -14.29
N ARG A 123 -11.16 -12.93 -13.30
CA ARG A 123 -12.39 -12.26 -12.90
C ARG A 123 -12.22 -10.78 -12.64
N LYS A 124 -13.32 -10.05 -12.75
CA LYS A 124 -13.45 -8.66 -12.29
C LYS A 124 -14.32 -8.60 -11.03
N PRO A 125 -14.13 -7.62 -10.16
CA PRO A 125 -14.97 -7.50 -8.95
C PRO A 125 -16.49 -7.43 -9.22
N LYS A 126 -16.89 -6.98 -10.41
CA LYS A 126 -18.30 -6.87 -10.83
C LYS A 126 -18.93 -8.19 -11.28
N ASP A 127 -18.16 -9.23 -11.49
CA ASP A 127 -18.65 -10.50 -12.06
C ASP A 127 -19.49 -11.32 -11.04
N GLY A 128 -19.56 -10.88 -9.81
CA GLY A 128 -20.36 -11.54 -8.77
C GLY A 128 -19.71 -12.79 -8.20
N TRP A 129 -20.50 -13.60 -7.50
CA TRP A 129 -20.06 -14.82 -6.84
C TRP A 129 -20.11 -16.07 -7.70
N ALA A 130 -21.12 -16.14 -8.60
CA ALA A 130 -21.40 -17.35 -9.36
C ALA A 130 -20.19 -17.94 -10.11
N PRO A 131 -19.41 -17.17 -10.89
CA PRO A 131 -18.23 -17.71 -11.57
C PRO A 131 -17.18 -18.25 -10.59
N LEU A 132 -17.03 -17.59 -9.43
CA LEU A 132 -16.08 -18.02 -8.40
C LEU A 132 -16.53 -19.31 -7.72
N CYS A 133 -17.83 -19.42 -7.38
CA CYS A 133 -18.39 -20.61 -6.77
C CYS A 133 -18.28 -21.81 -7.71
N GLN A 134 -18.63 -21.62 -8.97
CA GLN A 134 -18.51 -22.66 -9.98
C GLN A 134 -17.06 -23.13 -10.16
N PHE A 135 -16.13 -22.20 -10.26
CA PHE A 135 -14.71 -22.53 -10.42
C PHE A 135 -14.12 -23.23 -9.22
N LEU A 136 -14.55 -22.90 -8.00
CA LEU A 136 -14.07 -23.50 -6.75
C LEU A 136 -14.87 -24.73 -6.31
N ASP A 137 -15.80 -25.21 -7.13
CA ASP A 137 -16.70 -26.37 -6.83
C ASP A 137 -17.49 -26.15 -5.51
N VAL A 138 -17.89 -24.92 -5.25
CA VAL A 138 -18.71 -24.60 -4.08
C VAL A 138 -20.17 -24.98 -4.36
N PRO A 139 -20.80 -25.80 -3.49
CA PRO A 139 -22.21 -26.16 -3.66
C PRO A 139 -23.12 -24.94 -3.74
N GLU A 140 -24.16 -24.98 -4.58
CA GLU A 140 -25.07 -23.86 -4.82
C GLU A 140 -25.67 -23.27 -3.53
N ASN A 141 -26.06 -24.14 -2.60
CA ASN A 141 -26.60 -23.76 -1.30
C ASN A 141 -25.60 -23.08 -0.35
N LYS A 142 -24.30 -23.10 -0.68
CA LYS A 142 -23.21 -22.43 0.05
C LYS A 142 -22.64 -21.23 -0.68
N CYS A 143 -23.02 -21.03 -1.95
CA CYS A 143 -22.59 -19.87 -2.72
C CYS A 143 -23.35 -18.61 -2.23
N PRO A 144 -22.64 -17.52 -1.93
CA PRO A 144 -23.31 -16.28 -1.51
C PRO A 144 -24.23 -15.72 -2.61
N THR A 145 -25.42 -15.27 -2.24
CA THR A 145 -26.43 -14.73 -3.16
C THR A 145 -26.44 -13.20 -3.25
N GLY A 146 -25.73 -12.53 -2.35
CA GLY A 146 -25.65 -11.07 -2.33
C GLY A 146 -24.59 -10.47 -3.26
N PRO A 147 -24.51 -9.15 -3.37
CA PRO A 147 -23.45 -8.49 -4.10
C PRO A 147 -22.10 -8.79 -3.45
N THR A 148 -21.03 -8.85 -4.28
CA THR A 148 -19.68 -8.97 -3.74
C THR A 148 -19.38 -7.78 -2.82
N PRO A 149 -18.76 -8.01 -1.64
CA PRO A 149 -18.43 -6.94 -0.72
C PRO A 149 -17.61 -5.85 -1.42
N ARG A 150 -18.02 -4.63 -1.30
CA ARG A 150 -17.18 -3.50 -1.70
C ARG A 150 -16.12 -3.33 -0.62
N SER A 151 -14.86 -3.34 -1.04
CA SER A 151 -13.76 -3.06 -0.12
C SER A 151 -14.02 -1.75 0.63
N TRP A 152 -13.74 -1.76 1.93
CA TRP A 152 -13.76 -0.56 2.78
C TRP A 152 -12.78 0.52 2.30
N ASN A 153 -11.79 0.13 1.52
CA ASN A 153 -10.87 0.99 0.75
C ASN A 153 -11.58 1.70 -0.42
N THR A 154 -12.71 2.31 -0.19
CA THR A 154 -13.12 3.35 -1.09
C THR A 154 -12.08 4.46 -0.97
N SER A 155 -11.44 4.82 -2.09
CA SER A 155 -10.39 5.83 -2.17
C SER A 155 -10.74 7.16 -1.48
N LYS A 156 -12.02 7.42 -1.26
CA LYS A 156 -12.54 8.58 -0.54
C LYS A 156 -12.29 8.50 0.97
N ASN A 157 -12.62 7.37 1.62
CA ASN A 157 -12.50 7.24 3.07
C ASN A 157 -11.03 7.13 3.49
N PHE A 158 -10.24 6.36 2.75
CA PHE A 158 -8.81 6.23 3.04
C PHE A 158 -8.06 7.55 2.78
N GLY A 159 -8.40 8.26 1.69
CA GLY A 159 -7.88 9.59 1.41
C GLY A 159 -8.18 10.59 2.52
N ALA A 160 -9.43 10.63 3.01
CA ALA A 160 -9.84 11.53 4.08
C ALA A 160 -9.10 11.25 5.41
N VAL A 161 -8.89 9.99 5.75
CA VAL A 161 -8.10 9.62 6.95
C VAL A 161 -6.66 10.13 6.82
N LEU A 162 -6.03 9.96 5.65
CA LEU A 162 -4.68 10.46 5.42
C LEU A 162 -4.61 11.99 5.47
N ASP A 163 -5.62 12.70 4.96
CA ASP A 163 -5.70 14.17 5.04
C ASP A 163 -5.77 14.63 6.50
N VAL A 164 -6.59 13.96 7.32
CA VAL A 164 -6.69 14.26 8.76
C VAL A 164 -5.35 14.01 9.47
N VAL A 165 -4.70 12.88 9.18
CA VAL A 165 -3.38 12.57 9.76
C VAL A 165 -2.34 13.64 9.36
N GLU A 166 -2.30 14.06 8.10
CA GLU A 166 -1.37 15.09 7.62
C GLU A 166 -1.63 16.44 8.32
N ILE A 167 -2.89 16.84 8.47
CA ILE A 167 -3.28 18.07 9.17
C ILE A 167 -2.85 18.01 10.65
N VAL A 168 -3.18 16.93 11.35
CA VAL A 168 -2.86 16.76 12.77
C VAL A 168 -1.34 16.82 12.99
N LEU A 169 -0.57 16.12 12.18
CA LEU A 169 0.89 16.14 12.26
C LEU A 169 1.47 17.52 12.00
N THR A 170 0.95 18.23 11.01
CA THR A 170 1.39 19.61 10.69
C THR A 170 1.10 20.56 11.85
N LEU A 171 -0.08 20.49 12.45
CA LEU A 171 -0.45 21.29 13.62
C LEU A 171 0.48 21.00 14.81
N TRP A 172 0.79 19.73 15.08
CA TRP A 172 1.74 19.35 16.14
C TRP A 172 3.14 19.93 15.92
N LEU A 173 3.64 19.87 14.69
CA LEU A 173 4.94 20.46 14.35
C LEU A 173 4.93 21.99 14.54
N CYS A 174 3.85 22.67 14.17
CA CYS A 174 3.70 24.09 14.41
C CYS A 174 3.70 24.43 15.93
N ILE A 175 2.98 23.65 16.74
CA ILE A 175 2.95 23.81 18.19
C ILE A 175 4.36 23.63 18.79
N ILE A 176 5.08 22.56 18.41
CA ILE A 176 6.44 22.33 18.84
C ILE A 176 7.36 23.50 18.46
N ALA A 177 7.28 23.98 17.22
CA ALA A 177 8.07 25.11 16.76
C ALA A 177 7.82 26.38 17.58
N VAL A 178 6.56 26.68 17.90
CA VAL A 178 6.16 27.82 18.75
C VAL A 178 6.71 27.68 20.17
N VAL A 179 6.60 26.49 20.76
CA VAL A 179 7.13 26.22 22.12
C VAL A 179 8.64 26.40 22.14
N LEU A 180 9.36 25.81 21.19
CA LEU A 180 10.81 25.97 21.07
C LEU A 180 11.22 27.42 20.87
N TRP A 181 10.49 28.17 20.06
CA TRP A 181 10.73 29.60 19.87
C TRP A 181 10.51 30.41 21.16
N MET A 182 9.44 30.12 21.91
CA MET A 182 9.18 30.75 23.21
C MET A 182 10.29 30.45 24.23
N MET A 183 10.73 29.19 24.31
CA MET A 183 11.84 28.79 25.17
C MET A 183 13.13 29.51 24.78
N TRP A 184 13.46 29.55 23.48
CA TRP A 184 14.63 30.27 22.98
C TRP A 184 14.57 31.76 23.30
N ARG A 185 13.39 32.41 23.11
CA ARG A 185 13.20 33.83 23.50
C ARG A 185 13.43 34.03 25.00
N LYS A 186 12.91 33.15 25.86
CA LYS A 186 13.10 33.23 27.31
C LYS A 186 14.58 33.07 27.70
N CYS A 187 15.24 32.08 27.15
CA CYS A 187 16.67 31.82 27.38
C CYS A 187 17.52 33.01 26.92
N ARG A 188 17.23 33.60 25.75
CA ARG A 188 17.95 34.76 25.25
C ARG A 188 17.72 36.05 26.08
N ARG A 189 16.57 36.17 26.77
CA ARG A 189 16.34 37.26 27.72
C ARG A 189 17.19 37.08 28.97
N MET A 190 17.17 35.88 29.59
CA MET A 190 17.98 35.58 30.79
C MET A 190 19.46 35.85 30.55
N TRP A 191 19.99 35.43 29.41
CA TRP A 191 21.39 35.67 29.03
C TRP A 191 21.74 37.16 28.90
N ARG A 192 20.79 37.99 28.41
CA ARG A 192 20.99 39.43 28.32
C ARG A 192 20.99 40.12 29.71
N ASP A 193 20.10 39.67 30.58
CA ASP A 193 19.96 40.22 31.92
C ASP A 193 21.20 39.88 32.78
N GLU A 194 21.75 38.66 32.65
CA GLU A 194 23.02 38.27 33.31
C GLU A 194 24.25 39.03 32.74
N ALA A 195 24.28 39.29 31.44
CA ALA A 195 25.37 40.04 30.83
C ALA A 195 25.33 41.53 31.17
N GLY A 196 24.12 42.14 31.35
CA GLY A 196 23.95 43.52 31.78
C GLY A 196 24.22 43.79 33.27
N GLY A 197 24.06 42.76 34.14
CA GLY A 197 24.29 42.88 35.57
C GLY A 197 25.76 42.77 36.03
N ARG A 198 26.71 42.45 35.12
CA ARG A 198 28.16 42.38 35.46
C ARG A 198 28.93 43.68 35.12
N GLY A 199 28.27 44.75 34.77
CA GLY A 199 28.89 46.01 34.39
C GLY A 199 28.58 47.19 35.33
N GLY A 200 28.10 46.95 36.57
CA GLY A 200 27.84 47.98 37.57
C GLY A 200 28.79 47.90 38.77
#